data_5dd6aa2b814a759ca292292865122b59
#
_entry.id   5dd6aa2b814a759ca292292865122b59
#
_cell.length_a   1.000
_cell.length_b   1.000
_cell.length_c   1.000
_cell.angle_alpha   90.00
_cell.angle_beta   90.00
_cell.angle_gamma   90.00
#
_symmetry.space_group_name_H-M   'P 1'
#
loop_
_entity.id
_entity.type
_entity.pdbx_description
1 polymer ?
#
loop_
_entity_poly.entity_id
_entity_poly.type
_entity_poly.pdbx_seq_one_letter_code
_entity_poly.pdbx_strand_id
1 'polypeptide(L)'
;NPVSGLMKMLTRIDKKHLDKGTKHFQPSIVSITSIDVKNEALNVIPAQATGCFNIRFNTLHTIASLTKWMKKEFNKVGLKYKLETYISGNAFLTKPGKFSELVKKCVKKIIKKNPKYATDGGTSDARFIKDYTNVVEFGLVGKTMHTNNERVSLNDLKKLTQIYKLILEEYFNY
;
A
#
# COMPACT_ATOMS: atom_id res chain seq x y z
N ASN A 1 22.43 -20.99 -14.09
CA ASN A 1 21.44 -21.55 -13.17
C ASN A 1 20.36 -20.51 -12.88
N PRO A 2 19.09 -20.74 -13.24
CA PRO A 2 17.99 -19.80 -13.03
C PRO A 2 17.76 -19.47 -11.55
N VAL A 3 17.91 -20.43 -10.66
CA VAL A 3 17.73 -20.21 -9.20
C VAL A 3 18.77 -19.22 -8.67
N SER A 4 20.03 -19.46 -8.97
CA SER A 4 21.12 -18.54 -8.56
C SER A 4 20.97 -17.16 -9.20
N GLY A 5 20.49 -17.11 -10.44
CA GLY A 5 20.20 -15.84 -11.13
C GLY A 5 19.07 -15.07 -10.47
N LEU A 6 17.96 -15.74 -10.17
CA LEU A 6 16.82 -15.15 -9.47
C LEU A 6 17.21 -14.60 -8.09
N MET A 7 17.95 -15.40 -7.31
CA MET A 7 18.45 -14.96 -5.99
C MET A 7 19.29 -13.68 -6.09
N LYS A 8 20.20 -13.61 -7.07
CA LYS A 8 21.01 -12.41 -7.32
C LYS A 8 20.14 -11.20 -7.67
N MET A 9 19.12 -11.37 -8.52
CA MET A 9 18.19 -10.29 -8.88
C MET A 9 17.39 -9.81 -7.68
N LEU A 10 16.77 -10.71 -6.93
CA LEU A 10 15.96 -10.38 -5.75
C LEU A 10 16.79 -9.70 -4.65
N THR A 11 18.00 -10.19 -4.36
CA THR A 11 18.91 -9.55 -3.40
C THR A 11 19.25 -8.10 -3.77
N ARG A 12 19.27 -7.76 -5.06
CA ARG A 12 19.56 -6.39 -5.50
C ARG A 12 18.43 -5.42 -5.20
N ILE A 13 17.18 -5.87 -5.16
CA ILE A 13 16.03 -5.03 -4.88
C ILE A 13 15.64 -5.05 -3.39
N ASP A 14 15.82 -6.17 -2.70
CA ASP A 14 15.42 -6.38 -1.31
C ASP A 14 16.19 -5.47 -0.34
N LYS A 15 17.47 -5.25 -0.55
CA LYS A 15 18.35 -4.48 0.34
C LYS A 15 18.35 -2.97 0.09
N LYS A 16 17.55 -2.47 -0.85
CA LYS A 16 17.55 -1.03 -1.19
C LYS A 16 16.33 -0.32 -0.59
N HIS A 17 16.64 0.65 0.26
CA HIS A 17 15.67 1.71 0.52
C HIS A 17 15.50 2.52 -0.76
N LEU A 18 14.28 2.61 -1.29
CA LEU A 18 13.98 3.35 -2.51
C LEU A 18 14.05 4.87 -2.26
N ASP A 19 13.71 5.30 -1.04
CA ASP A 19 13.73 6.68 -0.58
C ASP A 19 13.72 6.75 0.96
N LYS A 20 13.71 7.98 1.49
CA LYS A 20 13.62 8.25 2.93
C LYS A 20 12.20 8.59 3.41
N GLY A 21 11.20 8.43 2.55
CA GLY A 21 9.85 8.91 2.79
C GLY A 21 9.71 10.42 2.52
N THR A 22 8.54 10.93 2.85
CA THR A 22 8.23 12.36 2.76
C THR A 22 7.65 12.86 4.08
N LYS A 23 7.32 14.14 4.18
CA LYS A 23 6.57 14.67 5.33
C LYS A 23 5.26 13.93 5.59
N HIS A 24 4.67 13.33 4.54
CA HIS A 24 3.35 12.70 4.59
C HIS A 24 3.38 11.18 4.43
N PHE A 25 4.44 10.63 3.87
CA PHE A 25 4.53 9.20 3.56
C PHE A 25 5.76 8.55 4.16
N GLN A 26 5.58 7.31 4.57
CA GLN A 26 6.68 6.42 4.94
C GLN A 26 7.59 6.16 3.73
N PRO A 27 8.83 5.69 3.95
CA PRO A 27 9.71 5.23 2.89
C PRO A 27 9.05 4.16 2.02
N SER A 28 9.36 4.18 0.73
CA SER A 28 8.91 3.15 -0.19
C SER A 28 9.63 1.83 0.09
N ILE A 29 8.87 0.74 0.14
CA ILE A 29 9.33 -0.58 0.59
C ILE A 29 9.10 -1.61 -0.50
N VAL A 30 10.14 -2.43 -0.74
CA VAL A 30 10.05 -3.65 -1.53
C VAL A 30 9.92 -4.85 -0.59
N SER A 31 8.98 -5.73 -0.85
CA SER A 31 8.79 -6.98 -0.11
C SER A 31 8.76 -8.16 -1.08
N ILE A 32 9.71 -9.08 -0.95
CA ILE A 32 9.68 -10.35 -1.67
C ILE A 32 8.58 -11.21 -1.06
N THR A 33 7.67 -11.71 -1.89
CA THR A 33 6.48 -12.44 -1.43
C THR A 33 6.50 -13.92 -1.75
N SER A 34 7.15 -14.34 -2.83
CA SER A 34 7.39 -15.75 -3.10
C SER A 34 8.63 -15.99 -3.95
N ILE A 35 9.17 -17.20 -3.85
CA ILE A 35 10.19 -17.77 -4.74
C ILE A 35 9.73 -19.19 -5.07
N ASP A 36 9.47 -19.45 -6.35
CA ASP A 36 8.93 -20.70 -6.82
C ASP A 36 9.89 -21.35 -7.81
N VAL A 37 10.31 -22.58 -7.48
CA VAL A 37 11.14 -23.42 -8.31
C VAL A 37 10.49 -24.79 -8.38
N LYS A 38 9.73 -25.04 -9.44
CA LYS A 38 9.09 -26.34 -9.66
C LYS A 38 10.16 -27.37 -10.11
N ASN A 39 10.91 -27.92 -9.15
CA ASN A 39 11.96 -28.89 -9.40
C ASN A 39 11.93 -30.00 -8.34
N GLU A 40 11.55 -31.19 -8.74
CA GLU A 40 11.49 -32.38 -7.87
C GLU A 40 12.81 -33.15 -7.87
N ALA A 41 13.66 -32.98 -8.88
CA ALA A 41 14.92 -33.68 -9.03
C ALA A 41 16.06 -32.97 -8.29
N LEU A 42 16.70 -33.65 -7.34
CA LEU A 42 17.74 -33.07 -6.49
C LEU A 42 19.06 -32.78 -7.23
N ASN A 43 19.31 -33.50 -8.30
CA ASN A 43 20.56 -33.43 -9.08
C ASN A 43 20.43 -32.76 -10.45
N VAL A 44 19.31 -32.06 -10.71
CA VAL A 44 19.05 -31.41 -11.98
C VAL A 44 18.85 -29.90 -11.73
N ILE A 45 19.51 -29.08 -12.54
CA ILE A 45 19.28 -27.62 -12.55
C ILE A 45 17.94 -27.35 -13.24
N PRO A 46 17.00 -26.62 -12.61
CA PRO A 46 15.71 -26.31 -13.21
C PRO A 46 15.83 -25.41 -14.43
N ALA A 47 14.90 -25.54 -15.37
CA ALA A 47 14.86 -24.70 -16.57
C ALA A 47 14.51 -23.23 -16.27
N GLN A 48 13.75 -23.01 -15.20
CA GLN A 48 13.30 -21.68 -14.79
C GLN A 48 13.14 -21.56 -13.28
N ALA A 49 13.14 -20.32 -12.79
CA ALA A 49 12.77 -19.97 -11.42
C ALA A 49 11.95 -18.68 -11.46
N THR A 50 10.92 -18.58 -10.63
CA THR A 50 10.02 -17.42 -10.57
C THR A 50 10.08 -16.80 -9.19
N GLY A 51 10.08 -15.47 -9.12
CA GLY A 51 9.98 -14.74 -7.86
C GLY A 51 8.93 -13.66 -7.97
N CYS A 52 8.11 -13.51 -6.91
CA CYS A 52 7.15 -12.43 -6.78
C CYS A 52 7.60 -11.45 -5.70
N PHE A 53 7.31 -10.19 -5.92
CA PHE A 53 7.56 -9.14 -4.95
C PHE A 53 6.52 -8.02 -5.10
N ASN A 54 6.28 -7.29 -4.03
CA ASN A 54 5.40 -6.14 -3.98
C ASN A 54 6.22 -4.88 -3.69
N ILE A 55 5.83 -3.76 -4.29
CA ILE A 55 6.40 -2.44 -4.00
C ILE A 55 5.28 -1.53 -3.50
N ARG A 56 5.36 -1.13 -2.23
CA ARG A 56 4.56 -0.03 -1.69
C ARG A 56 5.38 1.24 -1.81
N PHE A 57 4.90 2.19 -2.58
CA PHE A 57 5.65 3.41 -2.88
C PHE A 57 4.83 4.67 -2.61
N ASN A 58 5.54 5.73 -2.30
CA ASN A 58 5.00 7.06 -2.05
C ASN A 58 5.06 7.95 -3.30
N THR A 59 4.70 9.21 -3.16
CA THR A 59 4.60 10.19 -4.26
C THR A 59 5.94 10.62 -4.88
N LEU A 60 7.08 10.15 -4.36
CA LEU A 60 8.40 10.36 -4.97
C LEU A 60 8.63 9.46 -6.18
N HIS A 61 7.83 8.42 -6.33
CA HIS A 61 7.96 7.45 -7.41
C HIS A 61 6.73 7.40 -8.28
N THR A 62 6.95 6.98 -9.52
CA THR A 62 5.91 6.58 -10.46
C THR A 62 6.14 5.13 -10.87
N ILE A 63 5.12 4.49 -11.42
CA ILE A 63 5.23 3.13 -11.97
C ILE A 63 6.36 3.05 -13.01
N ALA A 64 6.45 4.06 -13.89
CA ALA A 64 7.50 4.14 -14.90
C ALA A 64 8.91 4.23 -14.29
N SER A 65 9.09 5.07 -13.26
CA SER A 65 10.39 5.22 -12.57
C SER A 65 10.81 3.94 -11.86
N LEU A 66 9.87 3.26 -11.20
CA LEU A 66 10.12 1.98 -10.51
C LEU A 66 10.44 0.86 -11.49
N THR A 67 9.68 0.75 -12.59
CA THR A 67 9.96 -0.23 -13.65
C THR A 67 11.33 -0.02 -14.27
N LYS A 68 11.71 1.22 -14.54
CA LYS A 68 13.04 1.56 -15.06
C LYS A 68 14.14 1.19 -14.06
N TRP A 69 13.93 1.50 -12.79
CA TRP A 69 14.86 1.15 -11.71
C TRP A 69 15.04 -0.37 -11.60
N MET A 70 13.95 -1.14 -11.54
CA MET A 70 13.99 -2.61 -11.48
C MET A 70 14.77 -3.21 -12.66
N LYS A 71 14.44 -2.80 -13.89
CA LYS A 71 15.17 -3.25 -15.09
C LYS A 71 16.65 -2.93 -14.99
N LYS A 72 17.02 -1.73 -14.54
CA LYS A 72 18.42 -1.34 -14.34
C LYS A 72 19.13 -2.25 -13.34
N GLU A 73 18.48 -2.61 -12.22
CA GLU A 73 19.09 -3.51 -11.23
C GLU A 73 19.19 -4.94 -11.72
N PHE A 74 18.17 -5.47 -12.39
CA PHE A 74 18.18 -6.84 -12.90
C PHE A 74 19.18 -7.02 -14.08
N ASN A 75 19.32 -6.05 -14.95
CA ASN A 75 20.28 -6.09 -16.05
C ASN A 75 21.73 -6.19 -15.56
N LYS A 76 22.04 -5.69 -14.35
CA LYS A 76 23.39 -5.83 -13.77
C LYS A 76 23.77 -7.28 -13.44
N VAL A 77 22.81 -8.19 -13.39
CA VAL A 77 23.06 -9.61 -13.18
C VAL A 77 23.52 -10.33 -14.47
N GLY A 78 23.21 -9.74 -15.62
CA GLY A 78 23.66 -10.25 -16.93
C GLY A 78 22.94 -11.53 -17.42
N LEU A 79 21.76 -11.83 -16.88
CA LEU A 79 20.96 -12.98 -17.25
C LEU A 79 19.66 -12.57 -17.95
N LYS A 80 19.13 -13.41 -18.81
CA LYS A 80 17.82 -13.22 -19.41
C LYS A 80 16.73 -13.40 -18.38
N TYR A 81 15.73 -12.52 -18.38
CA TYR A 81 14.55 -12.59 -17.51
C TYR A 81 13.33 -12.01 -18.22
N LYS A 82 12.15 -12.38 -17.75
CA LYS A 82 10.87 -11.75 -18.06
C LYS A 82 10.38 -11.02 -16.82
N LEU A 83 10.02 -9.75 -16.95
CA LEU A 83 9.42 -8.97 -15.86
C LEU A 83 7.97 -8.67 -16.23
N GLU A 84 7.05 -9.20 -15.46
CA GLU A 84 5.62 -8.89 -15.53
C GLU A 84 5.26 -7.97 -14.38
N THR A 85 4.43 -6.96 -14.64
CA THR A 85 4.01 -5.99 -13.64
C THR A 85 2.50 -5.92 -13.58
N TYR A 86 1.97 -6.06 -12.36
CA TYR A 86 0.58 -5.78 -12.05
C TYR A 86 0.50 -4.46 -11.27
N ILE A 87 -0.35 -3.55 -11.73
CA ILE A 87 -0.45 -2.20 -11.19
C ILE A 87 -1.77 -2.05 -10.47
N SER A 88 -1.73 -1.92 -9.16
CA SER A 88 -2.93 -1.67 -8.35
C SER A 88 -3.30 -0.18 -8.27
N GLY A 89 -2.36 0.73 -8.46
CA GLY A 89 -2.57 2.18 -8.49
C GLY A 89 -1.33 2.99 -8.11
N ASN A 90 -1.42 4.30 -8.33
CA ASN A 90 -0.41 5.26 -7.90
C ASN A 90 -0.66 5.73 -6.46
N ALA A 91 0.41 6.09 -5.75
CA ALA A 91 0.29 6.83 -4.50
C ALA A 91 -0.37 8.19 -4.77
N PHE A 92 -1.23 8.62 -3.86
CA PHE A 92 -1.86 9.94 -3.95
C PHE A 92 -1.93 10.62 -2.58
N LEU A 93 -2.02 11.92 -2.58
CA LEU A 93 -2.19 12.74 -1.39
C LEU A 93 -3.32 13.72 -1.62
N THR A 94 -4.39 13.60 -0.85
CA THR A 94 -5.47 14.58 -0.81
C THR A 94 -5.12 15.68 0.18
N LYS A 95 -5.13 16.93 -0.28
CA LYS A 95 -4.93 18.07 0.62
C LYS A 95 -6.13 18.22 1.55
N PRO A 96 -5.91 18.53 2.85
CA PRO A 96 -7.00 18.88 3.74
C PRO A 96 -7.86 20.03 3.17
N GLY A 97 -9.18 19.91 3.29
CA GLY A 97 -10.16 20.87 2.79
C GLY A 97 -11.44 20.85 3.61
N LYS A 98 -12.47 21.58 3.18
CA LYS A 98 -13.75 21.71 3.91
C LYS A 98 -14.35 20.37 4.32
N PHE A 99 -14.35 19.40 3.42
CA PHE A 99 -14.91 18.07 3.69
C PHE A 99 -14.09 17.30 4.74
N SER A 100 -12.79 17.30 4.65
CA SER A 100 -11.93 16.61 5.62
C SER A 100 -11.98 17.28 7.01
N GLU A 101 -12.12 18.60 7.09
CA GLU A 101 -12.32 19.31 8.36
C GLU A 101 -13.69 19.00 8.96
N LEU A 102 -14.76 18.87 8.13
CA LEU A 102 -16.07 18.42 8.59
C LEU A 102 -15.97 17.02 9.23
N VAL A 103 -15.36 16.05 8.53
CA VAL A 103 -15.17 14.70 9.06
C VAL A 103 -14.40 14.72 10.37
N LYS A 104 -13.30 15.48 10.43
CA LYS A 104 -12.49 15.65 11.64
C LYS A 104 -13.29 16.21 12.81
N LYS A 105 -14.14 17.23 12.58
CA LYS A 105 -15.05 17.81 13.57
C LYS A 105 -16.03 16.78 14.10
N CYS A 106 -16.67 15.99 13.22
CA CYS A 106 -17.62 14.95 13.60
C CYS A 106 -16.96 13.83 14.42
N VAL A 107 -15.78 13.36 13.98
CA VAL A 107 -14.99 12.36 14.73
C VAL A 107 -14.65 12.89 16.12
N LYS A 108 -14.13 14.13 16.23
CA LYS A 108 -13.82 14.76 17.54
C LYS A 108 -15.04 14.84 18.45
N LYS A 109 -16.22 15.16 17.91
CA LYS A 109 -17.47 15.31 18.68
C LYS A 109 -17.89 14.00 19.31
N ILE A 110 -17.72 12.86 18.62
CA ILE A 110 -18.13 11.53 19.12
C ILE A 110 -17.03 10.87 19.97
N ILE A 111 -15.78 10.90 19.51
CA ILE A 111 -14.67 10.17 20.17
C ILE A 111 -14.03 11.00 21.30
N LYS A 112 -14.28 12.32 21.36
CA LYS A 112 -13.67 13.26 22.30
C LYS A 112 -12.14 13.36 22.20
N LYS A 113 -11.56 12.94 21.06
CA LYS A 113 -10.13 13.05 20.74
C LYS A 113 -9.96 13.77 19.41
N ASN A 114 -8.87 14.53 19.26
CA ASN A 114 -8.53 15.14 17.98
C ASN A 114 -7.95 14.09 17.03
N PRO A 115 -8.61 13.76 15.91
CA PRO A 115 -8.01 12.91 14.91
C PRO A 115 -6.89 13.65 14.16
N LYS A 116 -5.89 12.88 13.73
CA LYS A 116 -4.79 13.38 12.90
C LYS A 116 -5.02 12.95 11.45
N TYR A 117 -4.59 13.79 10.52
CA TYR A 117 -4.46 13.36 9.13
C TYR A 117 -3.24 12.43 9.00
N ALA A 118 -3.43 11.31 8.31
CA ALA A 118 -2.42 10.30 8.12
C ALA A 118 -2.50 9.74 6.69
N THR A 119 -1.46 9.07 6.25
CA THR A 119 -1.37 8.35 4.98
C THR A 119 -0.92 6.90 5.21
N ASP A 120 -0.90 6.47 6.45
CA ASP A 120 -0.57 5.13 6.91
C ASP A 120 -1.83 4.27 6.94
N GLY A 121 -2.27 3.83 5.83
CA GLY A 121 -3.46 2.98 5.72
C GLY A 121 -3.32 1.95 4.63
N GLY A 122 -4.36 1.13 4.48
CA GLY A 122 -4.51 0.26 3.34
C GLY A 122 -4.82 1.06 2.07
N THR A 123 -4.74 0.41 0.94
CA THR A 123 -5.21 0.96 -0.33
C THR A 123 -6.72 0.80 -0.42
N SER A 124 -7.44 1.85 -0.81
CA SER A 124 -8.90 1.83 -0.99
C SER A 124 -9.29 2.29 -2.39
N ASP A 125 -10.59 2.26 -2.69
CA ASP A 125 -11.17 2.77 -3.93
C ASP A 125 -11.10 4.30 -4.03
N ALA A 126 -10.74 4.98 -2.95
CA ALA A 126 -10.45 6.42 -2.94
C ALA A 126 -9.42 6.82 -3.99
N ARG A 127 -8.49 5.93 -4.32
CA ARG A 127 -7.49 6.12 -5.40
C ARG A 127 -8.10 6.36 -6.79
N PHE A 128 -9.32 5.88 -7.03
CA PHE A 128 -10.04 6.08 -8.29
C PHE A 128 -10.99 7.29 -8.20
N ILE A 129 -11.56 7.53 -7.03
CA ILE A 129 -12.59 8.56 -6.81
C ILE A 129 -11.96 9.95 -6.65
N LYS A 130 -10.74 10.03 -6.16
CA LYS A 130 -10.02 11.29 -5.87
C LYS A 130 -9.91 12.26 -7.05
N ASP A 131 -9.95 11.75 -8.27
CA ASP A 131 -9.83 12.56 -9.49
C ASP A 131 -11.17 13.21 -9.90
N TYR A 132 -12.28 12.79 -9.28
CA TYR A 132 -13.64 13.24 -9.58
C TYR A 132 -14.26 14.08 -8.46
N THR A 133 -13.87 13.82 -7.21
CA THR A 133 -14.44 14.52 -6.04
C THR A 133 -13.47 14.53 -4.86
N ASN A 134 -13.81 15.36 -3.86
CA ASN A 134 -13.10 15.36 -2.58
C ASN A 134 -13.32 14.03 -1.85
N VAL A 135 -12.24 13.42 -1.41
CA VAL A 135 -12.27 12.10 -0.79
C VAL A 135 -11.56 12.14 0.57
N VAL A 136 -12.13 11.46 1.54
CA VAL A 136 -11.53 11.21 2.85
C VAL A 136 -11.72 9.73 3.19
N GLU A 137 -10.65 9.06 3.57
CA GLU A 137 -10.72 7.70 4.07
C GLU A 137 -10.86 7.72 5.60
N PHE A 138 -11.93 7.13 6.07
CA PHE A 138 -12.21 7.00 7.50
C PHE A 138 -13.02 5.72 7.75
N GLY A 139 -12.62 4.93 8.75
CA GLY A 139 -13.29 3.65 9.00
C GLY A 139 -13.01 3.09 10.39
N LEU A 140 -13.19 1.79 10.52
CA LEU A 140 -13.00 1.04 11.76
C LEU A 140 -11.55 1.04 12.23
N VAL A 141 -11.36 0.81 13.54
CA VAL A 141 -10.05 0.62 14.14
C VAL A 141 -9.49 -0.73 13.71
N GLY A 142 -8.42 -0.72 12.90
CA GLY A 142 -7.84 -1.90 12.28
C GLY A 142 -6.79 -2.65 13.12
N LYS A 143 -6.91 -2.71 14.45
CA LYS A 143 -5.90 -3.33 15.33
C LYS A 143 -5.61 -4.81 15.02
N THR A 144 -6.61 -5.53 14.54
CA THR A 144 -6.50 -6.95 14.21
C THR A 144 -6.71 -7.23 12.74
N MET A 145 -6.64 -6.19 11.89
CA MET A 145 -6.78 -6.33 10.45
C MET A 145 -5.73 -7.28 9.88
N HIS A 146 -6.18 -8.21 9.03
CA HIS A 146 -5.35 -9.25 8.41
C HIS A 146 -4.69 -10.25 9.39
N THR A 147 -5.25 -10.44 10.58
CA THR A 147 -4.82 -11.49 11.52
C THR A 147 -5.81 -12.66 11.57
N ASN A 148 -5.36 -13.84 12.06
CA ASN A 148 -6.20 -15.05 12.13
C ASN A 148 -7.48 -14.87 12.95
N ASN A 149 -7.51 -13.97 13.92
CA ASN A 149 -8.67 -13.66 14.76
C ASN A 149 -9.12 -12.21 14.54
N GLU A 150 -9.27 -11.81 13.30
CA GLU A 150 -9.73 -10.47 12.95
C GLU A 150 -11.08 -10.18 13.59
N ARG A 151 -11.14 -9.07 14.31
CA ARG A 151 -12.35 -8.67 15.06
C ARG A 151 -12.41 -7.16 15.24
N VAL A 152 -13.61 -6.67 15.49
CA VAL A 152 -13.89 -5.28 15.84
C VAL A 152 -14.70 -5.21 17.13
N SER A 153 -14.50 -4.15 17.92
CA SER A 153 -15.31 -3.86 19.08
C SER A 153 -16.71 -3.38 18.66
N LEU A 154 -17.77 -3.93 19.27
CA LEU A 154 -19.14 -3.44 19.07
C LEU A 154 -19.29 -1.96 19.45
N ASN A 155 -18.53 -1.49 20.44
CA ASN A 155 -18.52 -0.07 20.81
C ASN A 155 -17.91 0.81 19.69
N ASP A 156 -16.84 0.34 19.06
CA ASP A 156 -16.23 1.07 17.93
C ASP A 156 -17.16 1.09 16.70
N LEU A 157 -17.88 -0.01 16.45
CA LEU A 157 -18.90 -0.05 15.40
C LEU A 157 -20.05 0.94 15.66
N LYS A 158 -20.58 0.98 16.91
CA LYS A 158 -21.61 1.95 17.29
C LYS A 158 -21.13 3.39 17.14
N LYS A 159 -19.91 3.70 17.57
CA LYS A 159 -19.31 5.05 17.39
C LYS A 159 -19.14 5.40 15.94
N LEU A 160 -18.70 4.47 15.10
CA LEU A 160 -18.53 4.69 13.65
C LEU A 160 -19.88 5.03 13.01
N THR A 161 -20.95 4.30 13.36
CA THR A 161 -22.31 4.60 12.87
C THR A 161 -22.76 6.00 13.26
N GLN A 162 -22.52 6.41 14.52
CA GLN A 162 -22.85 7.76 15.00
C GLN A 162 -22.04 8.84 14.25
N ILE A 163 -20.77 8.58 13.97
CA ILE A 163 -19.92 9.51 13.23
C ILE A 163 -20.43 9.68 11.80
N TYR A 164 -20.73 8.59 11.08
CA TYR A 164 -21.26 8.68 9.72
C TYR A 164 -22.60 9.38 9.67
N LYS A 165 -23.52 9.06 10.60
CA LYS A 165 -24.79 9.79 10.73
C LYS A 165 -24.55 11.31 10.87
N LEU A 166 -23.69 11.69 11.80
CA LEU A 166 -23.36 13.10 12.04
C LEU A 166 -22.70 13.77 10.84
N ILE A 167 -21.83 13.06 10.08
CA ILE A 167 -21.23 13.60 8.85
C ILE A 167 -22.31 13.89 7.81
N LEU A 168 -23.28 12.99 7.62
CA LEU A 168 -24.38 13.20 6.67
C LEU A 168 -25.27 14.38 7.09
N GLU A 169 -25.63 14.44 8.37
CA GLU A 169 -26.43 15.55 8.93
C GLU A 169 -25.73 16.91 8.74
N GLU A 170 -24.47 17.02 9.10
CA GLU A 170 -23.70 18.27 8.98
C GLU A 170 -23.36 18.62 7.51
N TYR A 171 -23.21 17.61 6.64
CA TYR A 171 -22.92 17.82 5.22
C TYR A 171 -24.14 18.34 4.43
N PHE A 172 -25.32 17.81 4.71
CA PHE A 172 -26.56 18.16 4.04
C PHE A 172 -27.37 19.21 4.80
N ASN A 173 -26.88 19.74 5.93
CA ASN A 173 -27.53 20.74 6.78
C ASN A 173 -28.95 20.29 7.26
N TYR A 174 -29.06 19.00 7.69
CA TYR A 174 -30.29 18.50 8.34
C TYR A 174 -30.24 18.71 9.85
#